data_2d9f275855812daa281eddc5e7e8eb8e
#
_entry.id   2d9f275855812daa281eddc5e7e8eb8e
#
_cell.length_a   1.000
_cell.length_b   1.000
_cell.length_c   1.000
_cell.angle_alpha   90.00
_cell.angle_beta   90.00
_cell.angle_gamma   90.00
#
_symmetry.space_group_name_H-M   'P 1'
#
loop_
_entity.id
_entity.type
_entity.pdbx_description
1 polymer ?
#
loop_
_entity_poly.entity_id
_entity_poly.type
_entity_poly.pdbx_seq_one_letter_code
_entity_poly.pdbx_strand_id
1 'polypeptide(L)'
;MKYIDKIEIHYFRSLKDCKIENINDLNVFSGKNDSGKSNILKALDLFFNTQKSNFQFDYNKERLQDVRKDTIKGKQFISIKIHFLNPGGFNSLPDKFYVIRTWDRTGNMISDKNNLKQQFDAGNVKTKNFNRTIGGLTTFLNRIRYTYIPAIKDEKFFFYLLELLQQILF
;
A
#
# COMPACT_ATOMS: atom_id res chain seq x y z
N MET A 1 5.22 11.05 13.60
CA MET A 1 3.78 10.79 13.80
C MET A 1 3.44 9.50 13.05
N LYS A 2 3.00 8.45 13.73
CA LYS A 2 2.83 7.11 13.16
C LYS A 2 1.47 6.98 12.47
N TYR A 3 1.46 6.70 11.15
CA TYR A 3 0.24 6.50 10.34
C TYR A 3 -0.01 5.05 9.98
N ILE A 4 1.04 4.23 9.90
CA ILE A 4 0.96 2.83 9.48
C ILE A 4 1.40 1.94 10.65
N ASP A 5 0.60 0.94 10.97
CA ASP A 5 0.87 -0.02 12.03
C ASP A 5 1.42 -1.33 11.48
N LYS A 6 0.84 -1.80 10.36
CA LYS A 6 1.16 -3.09 9.76
C LYS A 6 0.91 -3.07 8.26
N ILE A 7 1.72 -3.83 7.52
CA ILE A 7 1.58 -4.05 6.07
C ILE A 7 1.53 -5.55 5.82
N GLU A 8 0.61 -5.99 4.97
CA GLU A 8 0.49 -7.34 4.47
C GLU A 8 0.51 -7.32 2.95
N ILE A 9 1.42 -8.08 2.33
CA ILE A 9 1.62 -8.12 0.88
C ILE A 9 1.56 -9.57 0.43
N HIS A 10 0.64 -9.87 -0.49
CA HIS A 10 0.46 -11.20 -1.05
C HIS A 10 0.70 -11.20 -2.55
N TYR A 11 1.53 -12.14 -3.00
CA TYR A 11 1.82 -12.44 -4.41
C TYR A 11 2.36 -11.26 -5.25
N PHE A 12 3.11 -10.37 -4.63
CA PHE A 12 3.77 -9.28 -5.35
C PHE A 12 5.26 -9.61 -5.58
N ARG A 13 5.65 -9.84 -6.83
CA ARG A 13 7.03 -10.16 -7.24
C ARG A 13 7.60 -11.33 -6.40
N SER A 14 8.72 -11.14 -5.70
CA SER A 14 9.31 -12.14 -4.80
C SER A 14 8.56 -12.30 -3.47
N LEU A 15 7.56 -11.48 -3.18
CA LEU A 15 6.81 -11.52 -1.93
C LEU A 15 5.57 -12.40 -2.10
N LYS A 16 5.62 -13.63 -1.57
CA LYS A 16 4.48 -14.55 -1.60
C LYS A 16 3.47 -14.22 -0.52
N ASP A 17 3.97 -14.16 0.70
CA ASP A 17 3.21 -13.80 1.91
C ASP A 17 4.17 -13.03 2.82
N CYS A 18 4.09 -11.72 2.77
CA CYS A 18 4.97 -10.83 3.50
C CYS A 18 4.15 -10.01 4.48
N LYS A 19 4.53 -10.07 5.76
CA LYS A 19 3.89 -9.33 6.82
C LYS A 19 4.95 -8.51 7.56
N ILE A 20 4.71 -7.23 7.68
CA ILE A 20 5.58 -6.27 8.36
C ILE A 20 4.79 -5.65 9.49
N GLU A 21 5.26 -5.82 10.69
CA GLU A 21 4.65 -5.31 11.93
C GLU A 21 5.60 -4.34 12.63
N ASN A 22 5.10 -3.63 13.62
CA ASN A 22 5.89 -2.67 14.42
C ASN A 22 6.57 -1.58 13.59
N ILE A 23 5.88 -1.07 12.58
CA ILE A 23 6.38 0.00 11.73
C ILE A 23 6.54 1.27 12.55
N ASN A 24 7.70 1.92 12.47
CA ASN A 24 8.04 3.15 13.17
C ASN A 24 8.32 4.29 12.17
N ASP A 25 8.72 5.46 12.69
CA ASP A 25 9.09 6.63 11.86
C ASP A 25 10.29 6.32 10.95
N LEU A 26 11.21 5.45 11.39
CA LEU A 26 12.32 4.92 10.60
C LEU A 26 12.29 3.39 10.64
N ASN A 27 12.31 2.77 9.45
CA ASN A 27 12.38 1.33 9.30
C ASN A 27 13.52 0.97 8.34
N VAL A 28 14.36 0.03 8.72
CA VAL A 28 15.50 -0.43 7.92
C VAL A 28 15.30 -1.89 7.52
N PHE A 29 15.29 -2.16 6.22
CA PHE A 29 15.23 -3.52 5.68
C PHE A 29 16.66 -3.97 5.30
N SER A 30 17.20 -4.95 6.02
CA SER A 30 18.50 -5.56 5.72
C SER A 30 18.33 -7.00 5.24
N GLY A 31 19.31 -7.53 4.52
CA GLY A 31 19.31 -8.89 4.03
C GLY A 31 20.05 -9.04 2.71
N LYS A 32 20.18 -10.29 2.21
CA LYS A 32 20.86 -10.62 0.94
C LYS A 32 20.25 -9.88 -0.24
N ASN A 33 21.03 -9.69 -1.31
CA ASN A 33 20.52 -9.20 -2.58
C ASN A 33 19.40 -10.16 -3.06
N ASP A 34 18.38 -9.60 -3.72
CA ASP A 34 17.19 -10.30 -4.20
C ASP A 34 16.25 -10.89 -3.11
N SER A 35 16.48 -10.59 -1.84
CA SER A 35 15.59 -11.02 -0.75
C SER A 35 14.19 -10.34 -0.73
N GLY A 36 13.93 -9.45 -1.67
CA GLY A 36 12.63 -8.78 -1.80
C GLY A 36 12.52 -7.42 -1.09
N LYS A 37 13.60 -6.88 -0.49
CA LYS A 37 13.58 -5.57 0.20
C LYS A 37 13.00 -4.44 -0.66
N SER A 38 13.53 -4.26 -1.87
CA SER A 38 13.03 -3.25 -2.81
C SER A 38 11.59 -3.53 -3.28
N ASN A 39 11.15 -4.78 -3.24
CA ASN A 39 9.80 -5.14 -3.63
C ASN A 39 8.78 -4.71 -2.57
N ILE A 40 9.16 -4.60 -1.30
CA ILE A 40 8.30 -4.01 -0.26
C ILE A 40 8.02 -2.54 -0.60
N LEU A 41 9.06 -1.76 -0.90
CA LEU A 41 8.93 -0.34 -1.25
C LEU A 41 8.12 -0.15 -2.55
N LYS A 42 8.34 -1.02 -3.55
CA LYS A 42 7.57 -1.01 -4.80
C LYS A 42 6.10 -1.40 -4.58
N ALA A 43 5.80 -2.28 -3.64
CA ALA A 43 4.42 -2.62 -3.29
C ALA A 43 3.70 -1.43 -2.63
N LEU A 44 4.38 -0.67 -1.80
CA LEU A 44 3.85 0.57 -1.24
C LEU A 44 3.61 1.64 -2.32
N ASP A 45 4.54 1.76 -3.27
CA ASP A 45 4.36 2.64 -4.42
C ASP A 45 3.13 2.27 -5.25
N LEU A 46 2.94 0.99 -5.53
CA LEU A 46 1.73 0.50 -6.17
C LEU A 46 0.47 0.84 -5.36
N PHE A 47 0.51 0.70 -4.04
CA PHE A 47 -0.64 0.98 -3.19
C PHE A 47 -1.01 2.46 -3.18
N PHE A 48 -0.05 3.37 -3.00
CA PHE A 48 -0.32 4.80 -2.85
C PHE A 48 -0.42 5.54 -4.19
N ASN A 49 0.31 5.11 -5.22
CA ASN A 49 0.48 5.80 -6.49
C ASN A 49 -0.07 5.04 -7.70
N THR A 50 -1.10 4.20 -7.51
CA THR A 50 -1.68 3.31 -8.55
C THR A 50 -1.94 4.00 -9.89
N GLN A 51 -2.35 5.27 -9.89
CA GLN A 51 -2.66 6.03 -11.12
C GLN A 51 -1.41 6.61 -11.81
N LYS A 52 -0.28 6.72 -11.10
CA LYS A 52 0.97 7.33 -11.59
C LYS A 52 2.05 6.30 -11.89
N SER A 53 1.88 5.07 -11.44
CA SER A 53 2.90 4.05 -11.63
C SER A 53 2.83 3.48 -13.03
N ASN A 54 3.82 3.80 -13.89
CA ASN A 54 4.12 3.07 -15.12
C ASN A 54 4.64 1.65 -14.82
N PHE A 55 4.09 1.01 -13.79
CA PHE A 55 4.52 -0.29 -13.33
C PHE A 55 3.97 -1.36 -14.27
N GLN A 56 4.83 -1.88 -15.15
CA GLN A 56 4.58 -3.20 -15.73
C GLN A 56 4.59 -4.22 -14.59
N PHE A 57 3.48 -4.91 -14.43
CA PHE A 57 3.34 -6.00 -13.48
C PHE A 57 4.28 -7.14 -13.88
N ASP A 58 5.46 -7.20 -13.25
CA ASP A 58 6.25 -8.41 -13.23
C ASP A 58 5.60 -9.41 -12.27
N TYR A 59 4.62 -10.09 -12.81
CA TYR A 59 4.11 -11.29 -12.15
C TYR A 59 5.22 -12.33 -12.19
N ASN A 60 5.77 -12.70 -11.02
CA ASN A 60 6.86 -13.66 -10.96
C ASN A 60 6.45 -14.98 -11.60
N LYS A 61 7.10 -15.34 -12.73
CA LYS A 61 6.82 -16.58 -13.49
C LYS A 61 6.97 -17.83 -12.62
N GLU A 62 7.86 -17.83 -11.64
CA GLU A 62 8.09 -18.95 -10.73
C GLU A 62 6.89 -19.19 -9.81
N ARG A 63 6.18 -18.14 -9.42
CA ARG A 63 4.98 -18.25 -8.57
C ARG A 63 3.73 -18.62 -9.36
N LEU A 64 3.70 -18.30 -10.64
CA LEU A 64 2.73 -18.89 -11.56
C LEU A 64 2.85 -20.41 -11.63
N GLN A 65 4.06 -20.96 -11.48
CA GLN A 65 4.28 -22.40 -11.44
C GLN A 65 3.84 -23.02 -10.11
N ASP A 66 4.10 -22.37 -8.98
CA ASP A 66 3.61 -22.82 -7.66
C ASP A 66 2.08 -22.83 -7.59
N VAL A 67 1.44 -21.81 -8.09
CA VAL A 67 -0.03 -21.72 -8.16
C VAL A 67 -0.63 -22.73 -9.16
N ARG A 68 0.13 -23.16 -10.18
CA ARG A 68 -0.32 -24.20 -11.12
C ARG A 68 -0.20 -25.60 -10.55
N LYS A 69 0.73 -25.85 -9.63
CA LYS A 69 0.91 -27.15 -8.96
C LYS A 69 -0.19 -27.40 -7.94
N ASP A 70 -0.63 -26.36 -7.24
CA ASP A 70 -1.81 -26.43 -6.40
C ASP A 70 -3.02 -26.16 -7.30
N THR A 71 -3.82 -27.14 -7.59
CA THR A 71 -5.07 -27.18 -8.37
C THR A 71 -6.05 -26.03 -8.15
N ILE A 72 -5.59 -24.85 -7.80
CA ILE A 72 -6.36 -23.66 -7.52
C ILE A 72 -6.78 -23.05 -8.87
N LYS A 73 -7.99 -23.38 -9.31
CA LYS A 73 -8.74 -22.66 -10.34
C LYS A 73 -9.08 -21.21 -9.94
N GLY A 74 -8.27 -20.60 -9.03
CA GLY A 74 -8.47 -19.26 -8.50
C GLY A 74 -7.92 -18.18 -9.43
N LYS A 75 -8.60 -17.04 -9.48
CA LYS A 75 -8.08 -15.84 -10.16
C LYS A 75 -6.77 -15.43 -9.49
N GLN A 76 -5.70 -15.34 -10.28
CA GLN A 76 -4.41 -14.86 -9.79
C GLN A 76 -4.51 -13.36 -9.52
N PHE A 77 -4.17 -12.93 -8.32
CA PHE A 77 -4.26 -11.55 -7.89
C PHE A 77 -3.09 -11.17 -6.97
N ILE A 78 -2.80 -9.90 -6.92
CA ILE A 78 -1.92 -9.30 -5.93
C ILE A 78 -2.81 -8.61 -4.91
N SER A 79 -2.50 -8.76 -3.63
CA SER A 79 -3.21 -8.07 -2.57
C SER A 79 -2.24 -7.35 -1.65
N ILE A 80 -2.52 -6.07 -1.40
CA ILE A 80 -1.77 -5.25 -0.46
C ILE A 80 -2.77 -4.69 0.54
N LYS A 81 -2.53 -4.98 1.83
CA LYS A 81 -3.35 -4.51 2.94
C LYS A 81 -2.51 -3.68 3.88
N ILE A 82 -2.94 -2.47 4.14
CA ILE A 82 -2.27 -1.56 5.06
C ILE A 82 -3.20 -1.27 6.23
N HIS A 83 -2.70 -1.49 7.43
CA HIS A 83 -3.34 -1.13 8.67
C HIS A 83 -2.87 0.25 9.08
N PHE A 84 -3.82 1.16 9.20
CA PHE A 84 -3.60 2.55 9.53
C PHE A 84 -3.92 2.84 11.00
N LEU A 85 -3.19 3.81 11.53
CA LEU A 85 -3.48 4.48 12.80
C LEU A 85 -4.01 5.88 12.49
N ASN A 86 -5.08 6.25 13.15
CA ASN A 86 -5.56 7.63 13.13
C ASN A 86 -4.71 8.44 14.13
N PRO A 87 -3.88 9.39 13.66
CA PRO A 87 -2.98 10.13 14.54
C PRO A 87 -3.69 11.22 15.37
N GLY A 88 -5.01 11.22 15.34
CA GLY A 88 -5.85 12.31 15.84
C GLY A 88 -6.14 13.34 14.75
N GLY A 89 -7.16 14.16 14.95
CA GLY A 89 -7.60 15.18 13.99
C GLY A 89 -8.57 14.67 12.90
N PHE A 90 -8.77 13.35 12.77
CA PHE A 90 -9.80 12.76 11.92
C PHE A 90 -10.93 12.16 12.77
N ASN A 91 -11.77 13.02 13.37
CA ASN A 91 -12.86 12.58 14.24
C ASN A 91 -13.90 11.67 13.57
N SER A 92 -13.90 11.60 12.23
CA SER A 92 -14.74 10.72 11.44
C SER A 92 -14.15 9.34 11.18
N LEU A 93 -12.90 9.10 11.57
CA LEU A 93 -12.23 7.81 11.42
C LEU A 93 -12.07 7.11 12.77
N PRO A 94 -12.06 5.77 12.82
CA PRO A 94 -11.68 5.02 14.02
C PRO A 94 -10.20 5.17 14.30
N ASP A 95 -9.77 4.83 15.50
CA ASP A 95 -8.35 4.88 15.90
C ASP A 95 -7.49 3.92 15.06
N LYS A 96 -8.06 2.77 14.69
CA LYS A 96 -7.42 1.76 13.84
C LYS A 96 -8.37 1.28 12.75
N PHE A 97 -7.87 1.21 11.52
CA PHE A 97 -8.60 0.66 10.37
C PHE A 97 -7.63 0.11 9.35
N TYR A 98 -8.15 -0.61 8.36
CA TYR A 98 -7.32 -1.04 7.23
C TYR A 98 -7.97 -0.74 5.90
N VAL A 99 -7.11 -0.64 4.89
CA VAL A 99 -7.49 -0.62 3.47
C VAL A 99 -6.77 -1.77 2.79
N ILE A 100 -7.50 -2.49 1.94
CA ILE A 100 -6.96 -3.58 1.12
C ILE A 100 -7.24 -3.29 -0.35
N ARG A 101 -6.19 -3.27 -1.16
CA ARG A 101 -6.25 -3.09 -2.60
C ARG A 101 -5.80 -4.37 -3.29
N THR A 102 -6.52 -4.74 -4.34
CA THR A 102 -6.27 -6.00 -5.06
C THR A 102 -6.20 -5.71 -6.56
N TRP A 103 -5.18 -6.26 -7.20
CA TRP A 103 -4.94 -6.13 -8.64
C TRP A 103 -4.94 -7.51 -9.29
N ASP A 104 -5.42 -7.57 -10.53
CA ASP A 104 -5.36 -8.76 -11.37
C ASP A 104 -3.99 -8.92 -12.06
N ARG A 105 -3.86 -9.96 -12.88
CA ARG A 105 -2.65 -10.26 -13.66
C ARG A 105 -2.28 -9.19 -14.67
N THR A 106 -3.24 -8.39 -15.11
CA THR A 106 -3.05 -7.35 -16.13
C THR A 106 -2.68 -6.01 -15.51
N GLY A 107 -2.66 -5.95 -14.18
CA GLY A 107 -2.34 -4.74 -13.43
C GLY A 107 -3.51 -3.83 -13.14
N ASN A 108 -4.72 -4.26 -13.48
CA ASN A 108 -5.92 -3.51 -13.16
C ASN A 108 -6.30 -3.70 -11.69
N MET A 109 -6.60 -2.61 -11.00
CA MET A 109 -7.15 -2.69 -9.66
C MET A 109 -8.59 -3.19 -9.73
N ILE A 110 -8.83 -4.39 -9.17
CA ILE A 110 -10.13 -5.05 -9.17
C ILE A 110 -10.92 -4.88 -7.88
N SER A 111 -10.27 -4.42 -6.83
CA SER A 111 -10.92 -4.21 -5.53
C SER A 111 -10.17 -3.17 -4.71
N ASP A 112 -10.93 -2.25 -4.10
CA ASP A 112 -10.49 -1.33 -3.04
C ASP A 112 -11.50 -1.43 -1.88
N LYS A 113 -11.12 -2.11 -0.80
CA LYS A 113 -11.98 -2.41 0.35
C LYS A 113 -11.36 -1.91 1.64
N ASN A 114 -12.20 -1.67 2.62
CA ASN A 114 -11.79 -1.27 3.96
C ASN A 114 -12.75 -1.86 5.01
N ASN A 115 -12.40 -1.75 6.28
CA ASN A 115 -13.25 -2.21 7.38
C ASN A 115 -14.03 -1.08 8.07
N LEU A 116 -14.16 0.09 7.45
CA LEU A 116 -14.80 1.23 8.11
C LEU A 116 -16.27 0.99 8.44
N LYS A 117 -17.00 0.25 7.60
CA LYS A 117 -18.39 -0.10 7.89
C LYS A 117 -18.49 -0.92 9.17
N GLN A 118 -17.63 -1.93 9.32
CA GLN A 118 -17.55 -2.75 10.52
C GLN A 118 -17.21 -1.90 11.77
N GLN A 119 -16.24 -0.99 11.65
CA GLN A 119 -15.83 -0.10 12.75
C GLN A 119 -16.92 0.89 13.13
N PHE A 120 -17.66 1.40 12.13
CA PHE A 120 -18.79 2.29 12.34
C PHE A 120 -19.93 1.59 13.07
N ASP A 121 -20.31 0.40 12.61
CA ASP A 121 -21.39 -0.39 13.22
C ASP A 121 -21.04 -0.86 14.66
N ALA A 122 -19.74 -1.05 14.92
CA ALA A 122 -19.22 -1.36 16.26
C ALA A 122 -19.13 -0.12 17.20
N GLY A 123 -19.49 1.07 16.73
CA GLY A 123 -19.44 2.30 17.53
C GLY A 123 -18.02 2.88 17.75
N ASN A 124 -17.02 2.40 17.00
CA ASN A 124 -15.62 2.84 17.12
C ASN A 124 -15.33 4.18 16.42
N VAL A 125 -16.37 4.87 15.95
CA VAL A 125 -16.27 6.14 15.23
C VAL A 125 -17.15 7.18 15.92
N LYS A 126 -16.65 8.40 16.11
CA LYS A 126 -17.38 9.47 16.82
C LYS A 126 -18.55 10.04 16.01
N THR A 127 -18.53 9.95 14.69
CA THR A 127 -19.62 10.46 13.84
C THR A 127 -20.78 9.48 13.75
N LYS A 128 -22.01 10.00 13.70
CA LYS A 128 -23.22 9.21 13.42
C LYS A 128 -23.54 9.10 11.92
N ASN A 129 -22.72 9.67 11.05
CA ASN A 129 -22.94 9.67 9.60
C ASN A 129 -21.82 8.89 8.91
N PHE A 130 -22.14 7.72 8.37
CA PHE A 130 -21.17 6.86 7.69
C PHE A 130 -20.54 7.52 6.45
N ASN A 131 -21.25 8.36 5.72
CA ASN A 131 -20.68 9.08 4.57
C ASN A 131 -19.54 10.03 5.00
N ARG A 132 -19.60 10.60 6.21
CA ARG A 132 -18.49 11.38 6.78
C ARG A 132 -17.27 10.50 7.07
N THR A 133 -17.48 9.25 7.47
CA THR A 133 -16.40 8.29 7.68
C THR A 133 -15.71 7.96 6.36
N ILE A 134 -16.45 7.73 5.28
CA ILE A 134 -15.88 7.50 3.94
C ILE A 134 -15.14 8.75 3.44
N GLY A 135 -15.72 9.94 3.55
CA GLY A 135 -15.05 11.20 3.21
C GLY A 135 -13.76 11.42 4.02
N GLY A 136 -13.79 11.06 5.31
CA GLY A 136 -12.63 11.08 6.19
C GLY A 136 -11.50 10.18 5.70
N LEU A 137 -11.81 8.96 5.22
CA LEU A 137 -10.82 8.07 4.63
C LEU A 137 -10.14 8.69 3.41
N THR A 138 -10.92 9.23 2.49
CA THR A 138 -10.39 9.90 1.29
C THR A 138 -9.45 11.04 1.67
N THR A 139 -9.87 11.90 2.60
CA THR A 139 -9.05 13.01 3.09
C THR A 139 -7.77 12.51 3.77
N PHE A 140 -7.87 11.45 4.59
CA PHE A 140 -6.73 10.84 5.27
C PHE A 140 -5.71 10.29 4.26
N LEU A 141 -6.15 9.48 3.30
CA LEU A 141 -5.27 8.90 2.28
C LEU A 141 -4.60 9.96 1.40
N ASN A 142 -5.33 11.02 1.04
CA ASN A 142 -4.79 12.13 0.24
C ASN A 142 -3.73 12.96 0.96
N ARG A 143 -3.66 12.90 2.29
CA ARG A 143 -2.58 13.54 3.08
C ARG A 143 -1.31 12.71 3.12
N ILE A 144 -1.36 11.42 2.80
CA ILE A 144 -0.18 10.55 2.76
C ILE A 144 0.46 10.70 1.39
N ARG A 145 1.65 11.30 1.35
CA ARG A 145 2.48 11.34 0.14
C ARG A 145 3.53 10.25 0.23
N TYR A 146 3.46 9.27 -0.64
CA TYR A 146 4.46 8.22 -0.76
C TYR A 146 5.38 8.51 -1.94
N THR A 147 6.69 8.53 -1.72
CA THR A 147 7.69 8.71 -2.78
C THR A 147 8.65 7.53 -2.75
N TYR A 148 8.65 6.75 -3.83
CA TYR A 148 9.62 5.69 -4.03
C TYR A 148 10.91 6.23 -4.65
N ILE A 149 12.04 6.01 -3.97
CA ILE A 149 13.36 6.40 -4.46
C ILE A 149 14.12 5.13 -4.86
N PRO A 150 14.32 4.86 -6.17
CA PRO A 150 15.05 3.68 -6.62
C PRO A 150 16.54 3.75 -6.28
N ALA A 151 17.19 2.58 -6.18
CA ALA A 151 18.63 2.51 -5.91
C ALA A 151 19.47 3.03 -7.09
N ILE A 152 19.00 2.78 -8.33
CA ILE A 152 19.64 3.29 -9.56
C ILE A 152 19.05 4.67 -9.83
N LYS A 153 19.91 5.68 -9.87
CA LYS A 153 19.55 7.09 -10.09
C LYS A 153 20.20 7.51 -11.41
N ASP A 154 19.39 7.78 -12.41
CA ASP A 154 19.82 8.46 -13.64
C ASP A 154 19.58 9.99 -13.51
N GLU A 155 20.08 10.76 -14.49
CA GLU A 155 19.90 12.22 -14.51
C GLU A 155 18.41 12.60 -14.52
N LYS A 156 17.57 11.88 -15.25
CA LYS A 156 16.12 12.15 -15.33
C LYS A 156 15.45 12.00 -13.97
N PHE A 157 15.88 11.01 -13.18
CA PHE A 157 15.39 10.82 -11.82
C PHE A 157 15.82 11.96 -10.89
N PHE A 158 17.03 12.50 -11.06
CA PHE A 158 17.50 13.66 -10.30
C PHE A 158 16.65 14.90 -10.57
N PHE A 159 16.38 15.21 -11.85
CA PHE A 159 15.49 16.31 -12.22
C PHE A 159 14.07 16.13 -11.70
N TYR A 160 13.53 14.93 -11.79
CA TYR A 160 12.23 14.61 -11.20
C TYR A 160 12.19 14.88 -9.67
N LEU A 161 13.25 14.52 -8.94
CA LEU A 161 13.33 14.81 -7.49
C LEU A 161 13.41 16.33 -7.23
N LEU A 162 14.12 17.09 -8.06
CA LEU A 162 14.20 18.56 -7.93
C LEU A 162 12.82 19.19 -8.14
N GLU A 163 12.07 18.78 -9.16
CA GLU A 163 10.69 19.24 -9.40
C GLU A 163 9.78 18.91 -8.21
N LEU A 164 9.90 17.70 -7.65
CA LEU A 164 9.10 17.25 -6.52
C LEU A 164 9.43 18.06 -5.25
N LEU A 165 10.69 18.38 -5.02
CA LEU A 165 11.14 19.24 -3.92
C LEU A 165 10.64 20.68 -4.11
N GLN A 166 10.67 21.23 -5.31
CA GLN A 166 10.12 22.55 -5.61
C GLN A 166 8.62 22.63 -5.31
N GLN A 167 7.84 21.61 -5.69
CA GLN A 167 6.40 21.53 -5.39
C GLN A 167 6.07 21.39 -3.89
N ILE A 168 7.02 20.95 -3.07
CA ILE A 168 6.84 20.79 -1.61
C ILE A 168 7.23 22.06 -0.87
N LEU A 169 8.19 22.83 -1.41
CA LEU A 169 8.77 24.00 -0.75
C LEU A 169 8.08 25.32 -1.14
N PHE A 170 7.44 25.35 -2.30
CA PHE A 170 6.76 26.53 -2.87
C PHE A 170 5.32 26.18 -3.28
#